data_3bf0d7957587286b62ab5f2f063d66b5
#
_entry.id   3bf0d7957587286b62ab5f2f063d66b5
#
_cell.length_a   1.000
_cell.length_b   1.000
_cell.length_c   1.000
_cell.angle_alpha   90.00
_cell.angle_beta   90.00
_cell.angle_gamma   90.00
#
_symmetry.space_group_name_H-M   'P 1'
#
loop_
_entity.id
_entity.type
_entity.pdbx_description
1 polymer ?
#
loop_
_entity_poly.entity_id
_entity_poly.type
_entity_poly.pdbx_seq_one_letter_code
_entity_poly.pdbx_strand_id
1 'polypeptide(L)'
;GLCGPTGGDFSAEVSLSRPWATGFVRWPKDAPRIPHASPLLSRPAYPHMDYARARGISKKYASSGWAAFERPFALWCEGQGIGLDYFTQHDLHADPGLLDGYPRAVIVGHDEYWTWEMRDHLDAWLDRGGQLARFGGNFFWQTRLSADLLTQTCHKARAEAEDPLAQTDRITSYWDHPRAARPAVAT
;
A
#
# COMPACT_ATOMS: atom_id res chain seq x y z
N GLY A 1 -5.23 2.97 -7.12
CA GLY A 1 -4.53 4.00 -7.87
C GLY A 1 -4.71 5.37 -7.24
N LEU A 2 -3.79 6.28 -7.53
CA LEU A 2 -3.96 7.67 -7.12
C LEU A 2 -5.17 8.26 -7.85
N CYS A 3 -6.14 8.77 -7.12
CA CYS A 3 -7.34 9.38 -7.67
C CYS A 3 -7.40 10.85 -7.26
N GLY A 4 -7.73 11.71 -8.19
CA GLY A 4 -7.99 13.11 -7.93
C GLY A 4 -9.21 13.35 -7.02
N PRO A 5 -9.50 14.62 -6.70
CA PRO A 5 -10.58 14.99 -5.78
C PRO A 5 -11.96 14.45 -6.16
N THR A 6 -12.22 14.27 -7.42
CA THR A 6 -13.48 13.73 -7.95
C THR A 6 -13.58 12.21 -7.85
N GLY A 7 -12.50 11.53 -7.46
CA GLY A 7 -12.45 10.07 -7.31
C GLY A 7 -12.42 9.28 -8.62
N GLY A 8 -12.51 9.94 -9.75
CA GLY A 8 -12.47 9.35 -11.10
C GLY A 8 -11.24 9.72 -11.91
N ASP A 9 -10.65 10.85 -11.61
CA ASP A 9 -9.53 11.38 -12.35
C ASP A 9 -8.20 10.91 -11.80
N PHE A 10 -7.24 10.69 -12.66
CA PHE A 10 -5.87 10.44 -12.27
C PHE A 10 -5.25 11.73 -11.69
N SER A 11 -4.55 11.58 -10.56
CA SER A 11 -3.68 12.62 -10.04
C SER A 11 -2.31 12.01 -9.75
N ALA A 12 -1.25 12.65 -10.20
CA ALA A 12 0.12 12.25 -9.89
C ALA A 12 0.45 12.51 -8.42
N GLU A 13 -0.21 13.50 -7.81
CA GLU A 13 -0.02 13.86 -6.42
C GLU A 13 -1.31 13.68 -5.62
N VAL A 14 -1.19 13.15 -4.41
CA VAL A 14 -2.30 13.00 -3.48
C VAL A 14 -1.87 13.39 -2.07
N SER A 15 -2.77 14.05 -1.36
CA SER A 15 -2.59 14.30 0.08
C SER A 15 -2.71 12.99 0.87
N LEU A 16 -1.85 12.83 1.85
CA LEU A 16 -1.89 11.74 2.83
C LEU A 16 -2.69 12.13 4.08
N SER A 17 -2.90 13.42 4.28
CA SER A 17 -3.83 13.94 5.29
C SER A 17 -5.27 13.79 4.81
N ARG A 18 -5.87 12.65 5.09
CA ARG A 18 -7.25 12.36 4.67
C ARG A 18 -8.14 12.08 5.87
N PRO A 19 -9.41 12.54 5.84
CA PRO A 19 -10.37 12.09 6.83
C PRO A 19 -10.66 10.60 6.65
N TRP A 20 -10.87 9.91 7.75
CA TRP A 20 -11.29 8.52 7.73
C TRP A 20 -12.72 8.40 7.22
N ALA A 21 -12.89 7.71 6.11
CA ALA A 21 -14.22 7.42 5.57
C ALA A 21 -14.82 6.17 6.23
N THR A 22 -16.15 6.08 6.18
CA THR A 22 -16.87 4.89 6.68
C THR A 22 -16.32 3.61 6.03
N GLY A 23 -16.01 2.63 6.85
CA GLY A 23 -15.54 1.32 6.42
C GLY A 23 -14.02 1.18 6.26
N PHE A 24 -13.24 2.26 6.39
CA PHE A 24 -11.78 2.19 6.23
C PHE A 24 -11.06 1.66 7.48
N VAL A 25 -11.57 1.98 8.67
CA VAL A 25 -11.01 1.45 9.93
C VAL A 25 -11.72 0.16 10.36
N ARG A 26 -13.03 0.13 10.20
CA ARG A 26 -13.85 -1.02 10.56
C ARG A 26 -14.96 -1.20 9.53
N TRP A 27 -15.11 -2.41 9.03
CA TRP A 27 -16.22 -2.72 8.13
C TRP A 27 -17.56 -2.54 8.84
N PRO A 28 -18.55 -1.97 8.15
CA PRO A 28 -19.92 -1.95 8.64
C PRO A 28 -20.38 -3.37 9.01
N LYS A 29 -21.25 -3.49 9.99
CA LYS A 29 -21.66 -4.78 10.57
C LYS A 29 -22.25 -5.75 9.53
N ASP A 30 -23.00 -5.20 8.58
CA ASP A 30 -23.72 -5.93 7.52
C ASP A 30 -22.96 -5.97 6.18
N ALA A 31 -21.74 -5.46 6.13
CA ALA A 31 -20.96 -5.41 4.89
C ALA A 31 -20.49 -6.81 4.45
N PRO A 32 -20.54 -7.10 3.15
CA PRO A 32 -19.96 -8.31 2.60
C PRO A 32 -18.48 -8.43 2.95
N ARG A 33 -18.08 -9.60 3.46
CA ARG A 33 -16.68 -9.87 3.87
C ARG A 33 -15.81 -10.42 2.76
N ILE A 34 -16.40 -10.65 1.59
CA ILE A 34 -15.69 -11.17 0.42
C ILE A 34 -15.43 -10.00 -0.52
N PRO A 35 -14.18 -9.50 -0.60
CA PRO A 35 -13.84 -8.36 -1.44
C PRO A 35 -13.66 -8.74 -2.93
N HIS A 36 -13.62 -10.03 -3.27
CA HIS A 36 -13.27 -10.49 -4.60
C HIS A 36 -14.44 -11.04 -5.38
N ALA A 37 -14.36 -10.90 -6.71
CA ALA A 37 -15.18 -11.64 -7.64
C ALA A 37 -14.94 -13.15 -7.48
N SER A 38 -15.99 -13.94 -7.62
CA SER A 38 -15.81 -15.37 -7.78
C SER A 38 -15.10 -15.65 -9.11
N PRO A 39 -13.97 -16.37 -9.14
CA PRO A 39 -13.28 -16.71 -10.38
C PRO A 39 -14.09 -17.62 -11.30
N LEU A 40 -15.19 -18.21 -10.77
CA LEU A 40 -16.07 -19.11 -11.50
C LEU A 40 -17.20 -18.39 -12.24
N LEU A 41 -17.34 -17.09 -12.09
CA LEU A 41 -18.38 -16.32 -12.76
C LEU A 41 -17.89 -15.76 -14.09
N SER A 42 -18.69 -15.91 -15.13
CA SER A 42 -18.44 -15.29 -16.45
C SER A 42 -18.42 -13.76 -16.39
N ARG A 43 -19.10 -13.18 -15.39
CA ARG A 43 -19.02 -11.76 -15.05
C ARG A 43 -18.62 -11.64 -13.58
N PRO A 44 -17.51 -10.95 -13.30
CA PRO A 44 -17.08 -10.73 -11.92
C PRO A 44 -18.18 -10.00 -11.12
N ALA A 45 -18.53 -10.56 -9.97
CA ALA A 45 -19.40 -9.91 -9.00
C ALA A 45 -18.53 -9.26 -7.92
N TYR A 46 -18.87 -8.03 -7.56
CA TYR A 46 -18.19 -7.28 -6.52
C TYR A 46 -19.19 -6.84 -5.43
N PRO A 47 -19.65 -7.77 -4.58
CA PRO A 47 -20.69 -7.50 -3.58
C PRO A 47 -20.38 -6.30 -2.70
N HIS A 48 -19.11 -6.09 -2.35
CA HIS A 48 -18.66 -4.94 -1.57
C HIS A 48 -18.85 -3.60 -2.31
N MET A 49 -18.69 -3.58 -3.63
CA MET A 49 -18.89 -2.36 -4.43
C MET A 49 -20.38 -2.03 -4.56
N ASP A 50 -21.22 -3.05 -4.73
CA ASP A 50 -22.67 -2.87 -4.79
C ASP A 50 -23.23 -2.43 -3.44
N TYR A 51 -22.75 -3.04 -2.35
CA TYR A 51 -23.04 -2.62 -1.00
C TYR A 51 -22.66 -1.15 -0.74
N ALA A 52 -21.44 -0.75 -1.14
CA ALA A 52 -20.96 0.61 -0.99
C ALA A 52 -21.81 1.61 -1.79
N ARG A 53 -22.10 1.26 -3.03
CA ARG A 53 -22.92 2.07 -3.93
C ARG A 53 -24.33 2.31 -3.38
N ALA A 54 -24.97 1.26 -2.88
CA ALA A 54 -26.30 1.33 -2.30
C ALA A 54 -26.37 2.20 -1.01
N ARG A 55 -25.25 2.43 -0.35
CA ARG A 55 -25.15 3.20 0.91
C ARG A 55 -24.42 4.52 0.81
N GLY A 56 -24.01 4.91 -0.40
CA GLY A 56 -23.28 6.16 -0.61
C GLY A 56 -21.92 6.22 0.09
N ILE A 57 -21.30 5.06 0.35
CA ILE A 57 -19.95 4.99 0.91
C ILE A 57 -18.92 4.70 -0.18
N SER A 58 -17.66 4.97 0.08
CA SER A 58 -16.59 4.70 -0.88
C SER A 58 -16.53 3.24 -1.29
N LYS A 59 -16.52 2.97 -2.59
CA LYS A 59 -16.28 1.62 -3.14
C LYS A 59 -14.91 1.04 -2.75
N LYS A 60 -14.02 1.87 -2.22
CA LYS A 60 -12.68 1.49 -1.78
C LYS A 60 -12.62 1.01 -0.33
N TYR A 61 -13.73 1.04 0.40
CA TYR A 61 -13.76 0.64 1.81
C TYR A 61 -13.21 -0.77 2.05
N ALA A 62 -13.47 -1.71 1.15
CA ALA A 62 -12.98 -3.09 1.25
C ALA A 62 -11.54 -3.27 0.77
N SER A 63 -10.94 -2.22 0.20
CA SER A 63 -9.54 -2.21 -0.26
C SER A 63 -8.63 -1.42 0.69
N SER A 64 -9.16 -0.90 1.80
CA SER A 64 -8.33 -0.31 2.85
C SER A 64 -7.54 -1.44 3.54
N GLY A 65 -6.24 -1.28 3.64
CA GLY A 65 -5.35 -2.30 4.20
C GLY A 65 -5.81 -2.78 5.57
N TRP A 66 -5.97 -1.83 6.50
CA TRP A 66 -6.31 -2.16 7.88
C TRP A 66 -7.60 -2.98 8.01
N ALA A 67 -8.72 -2.46 7.54
CA ALA A 67 -10.02 -3.12 7.75
C ALA A 67 -10.15 -4.46 7.04
N ALA A 68 -9.51 -4.62 5.88
CA ALA A 68 -9.69 -5.76 5.00
C ALA A 68 -8.65 -6.87 5.20
N PHE A 69 -7.41 -6.50 5.52
CA PHE A 69 -6.28 -7.44 5.53
C PHE A 69 -5.52 -7.43 6.85
N GLU A 70 -5.03 -6.29 7.29
CA GLU A 70 -4.09 -6.18 8.41
C GLU A 70 -4.76 -6.51 9.74
N ARG A 71 -5.93 -5.94 10.01
CA ARG A 71 -6.68 -6.22 11.24
C ARG A 71 -7.06 -7.69 11.42
N PRO A 72 -7.58 -8.43 10.42
CA PRO A 72 -7.81 -9.87 10.53
C PRO A 72 -6.55 -10.66 10.89
N PHE A 73 -5.41 -10.30 10.28
CA PHE A 73 -4.14 -10.91 10.60
C PHE A 73 -3.69 -10.60 12.03
N ALA A 74 -3.78 -9.34 12.45
CA ALA A 74 -3.44 -8.91 13.80
C ALA A 74 -4.25 -9.67 14.86
N LEU A 75 -5.57 -9.76 14.68
CA LEU A 75 -6.44 -10.52 15.57
C LEU A 75 -6.11 -12.00 15.61
N TRP A 76 -5.69 -12.58 14.50
CA TRP A 76 -5.23 -13.96 14.47
C TRP A 76 -3.94 -14.11 15.27
N CYS A 77 -2.96 -13.24 15.10
CA CYS A 77 -1.72 -13.25 15.87
C CYS A 77 -1.98 -13.14 17.38
N GLU A 78 -2.81 -12.18 17.78
CA GLU A 78 -3.21 -12.01 19.18
C GLU A 78 -3.86 -13.28 19.74
N GLY A 79 -4.74 -13.90 18.95
CA GLY A 79 -5.38 -15.17 19.33
C GLY A 79 -4.41 -16.35 19.46
N GLN A 80 -3.23 -16.28 18.82
CA GLN A 80 -2.16 -17.26 18.93
C GLN A 80 -1.13 -16.88 20.03
N GLY A 81 -1.33 -15.77 20.72
CA GLY A 81 -0.36 -15.27 21.72
C GLY A 81 0.92 -14.68 21.11
N ILE A 82 0.87 -14.28 19.83
CA ILE A 82 1.98 -13.64 19.14
C ILE A 82 1.88 -12.13 19.37
N GLY A 83 2.87 -11.55 20.06
CA GLY A 83 2.99 -10.10 20.25
C GLY A 83 3.40 -9.42 18.94
N LEU A 84 2.76 -8.29 18.65
CA LEU A 84 3.03 -7.47 17.47
C LEU A 84 3.24 -6.01 17.88
N ASP A 85 4.26 -5.40 17.31
CA ASP A 85 4.37 -3.94 17.21
C ASP A 85 3.94 -3.49 15.82
N TYR A 86 3.41 -2.29 15.72
CA TYR A 86 2.82 -1.78 14.47
C TYR A 86 3.55 -0.52 14.03
N PHE A 87 3.84 -0.44 12.75
CA PHE A 87 4.35 0.77 12.11
C PHE A 87 3.77 0.92 10.71
N THR A 88 3.91 2.10 10.16
CA THR A 88 3.46 2.42 8.81
C THR A 88 4.62 2.48 7.81
N GLN A 89 4.31 2.49 6.53
CA GLN A 89 5.32 2.76 5.51
C GLN A 89 5.97 4.15 5.66
N HIS A 90 5.25 5.13 6.23
CA HIS A 90 5.82 6.44 6.53
C HIS A 90 6.88 6.38 7.62
N ASP A 91 6.64 5.58 8.67
CA ASP A 91 7.63 5.36 9.71
C ASP A 91 8.88 4.70 9.13
N LEU A 92 8.71 3.69 8.27
CA LEU A 92 9.81 3.03 7.57
C LEU A 92 10.56 3.99 6.62
N HIS A 93 9.86 4.94 5.99
CA HIS A 93 10.50 5.97 5.19
C HIS A 93 11.36 6.92 6.03
N ALA A 94 10.82 7.34 7.18
CA ALA A 94 11.40 8.39 8.00
C ALA A 94 12.56 7.91 8.90
N ASP A 95 12.53 6.64 9.32
CA ASP A 95 13.48 6.11 10.29
C ASP A 95 14.27 4.90 9.73
N PRO A 96 15.56 5.09 9.40
CA PRO A 96 16.42 4.00 8.93
C PRO A 96 16.68 2.93 10.00
N GLY A 97 16.48 3.23 11.28
CA GLY A 97 16.67 2.33 12.42
C GLY A 97 15.41 1.63 12.88
N LEU A 98 14.26 1.90 12.26
CA LEU A 98 12.95 1.40 12.70
C LEU A 98 12.93 -0.11 12.98
N LEU A 99 13.61 -0.89 12.15
CA LEU A 99 13.61 -2.35 12.22
C LEU A 99 14.75 -2.95 13.06
N ASP A 100 15.67 -2.15 13.59
CA ASP A 100 16.91 -2.64 14.23
C ASP A 100 16.66 -3.55 15.44
N GLY A 101 15.59 -3.37 16.16
CA GLY A 101 15.22 -4.21 17.32
C GLY A 101 14.43 -5.46 16.98
N TYR A 102 14.07 -5.66 15.71
CA TYR A 102 13.16 -6.72 15.29
C TYR A 102 13.87 -7.78 14.45
N PRO A 103 13.80 -9.07 14.84
CA PRO A 103 14.33 -10.16 14.02
C PRO A 103 13.39 -10.49 12.83
N ARG A 104 12.13 -10.10 12.91
CA ARG A 104 11.10 -10.42 11.91
C ARG A 104 10.18 -9.24 11.66
N ALA A 105 9.82 -9.06 10.38
CA ALA A 105 8.79 -8.12 9.95
C ALA A 105 7.76 -8.84 9.07
N VAL A 106 6.53 -8.34 9.08
CA VAL A 106 5.43 -8.89 8.27
C VAL A 106 4.74 -7.76 7.54
N ILE A 107 4.54 -7.94 6.25
CA ILE A 107 3.74 -7.05 5.41
C ILE A 107 2.47 -7.79 5.02
N VAL A 108 1.31 -7.18 5.26
CA VAL A 108 0.01 -7.78 4.99
C VAL A 108 -0.83 -6.84 4.13
N GLY A 109 -1.45 -7.37 3.06
CA GLY A 109 -2.34 -6.62 2.20
C GLY A 109 -1.63 -5.89 1.06
N HIS A 110 -2.25 -4.83 0.56
CA HIS A 110 -1.71 -4.03 -0.54
C HIS A 110 -0.65 -3.05 -0.06
N ASP A 111 0.53 -3.12 -0.67
CA ASP A 111 1.67 -2.26 -0.40
C ASP A 111 2.35 -1.79 -1.71
N GLU A 112 1.56 -1.37 -2.68
CA GLU A 112 1.96 -1.06 -4.05
C GLU A 112 3.00 0.06 -4.20
N TYR A 113 3.09 0.98 -3.23
CA TYR A 113 3.81 2.25 -3.37
C TYR A 113 4.98 2.32 -2.41
N TRP A 114 6.19 2.30 -2.96
CA TRP A 114 7.42 2.32 -2.18
C TRP A 114 8.32 3.49 -2.59
N THR A 115 8.94 4.14 -1.62
CA THR A 115 10.02 5.10 -1.85
C THR A 115 11.37 4.40 -1.89
N TRP A 116 12.39 5.09 -2.37
CA TRP A 116 13.78 4.62 -2.28
C TRP A 116 14.19 4.40 -0.83
N GLU A 117 13.86 5.34 0.04
CA GLU A 117 14.18 5.33 1.47
C GLU A 117 13.58 4.08 2.15
N MET A 118 12.30 3.78 1.91
CA MET A 118 11.66 2.56 2.43
C MET A 118 12.41 1.30 1.97
N ARG A 119 12.84 1.25 0.72
CA ARG A 119 13.58 0.11 0.20
C ARG A 119 14.98 0.03 0.77
N ASP A 120 15.70 1.13 0.83
CA ASP A 120 17.05 1.16 1.41
C ASP A 120 17.05 0.68 2.86
N HIS A 121 16.08 1.13 3.65
CA HIS A 121 15.97 0.74 5.06
C HIS A 121 15.61 -0.74 5.20
N LEU A 122 14.67 -1.23 4.39
CA LEU A 122 14.29 -2.65 4.40
C LEU A 122 15.43 -3.55 3.90
N ASP A 123 16.05 -3.22 2.76
CA ASP A 123 17.14 -4.00 2.18
C ASP A 123 18.33 -4.06 3.16
N ALA A 124 18.71 -2.93 3.76
CA ALA A 124 19.78 -2.88 4.77
C ALA A 124 19.47 -3.74 6.02
N TRP A 125 18.22 -3.78 6.44
CA TRP A 125 17.80 -4.65 7.54
C TRP A 125 17.84 -6.14 7.14
N LEU A 126 17.40 -6.50 5.94
CA LEU A 126 17.50 -7.86 5.41
C LEU A 126 18.96 -8.32 5.29
N ASP A 127 19.85 -7.46 4.81
CA ASP A 127 21.30 -7.75 4.72
C ASP A 127 21.96 -8.02 6.08
N ARG A 128 21.39 -7.44 7.15
CA ARG A 128 21.81 -7.72 8.53
C ARG A 128 21.18 -8.99 9.13
N GLY A 129 20.41 -9.75 8.35
CA GLY A 129 19.81 -11.02 8.75
C GLY A 129 18.36 -10.93 9.23
N GLY A 130 17.70 -9.80 9.00
CA GLY A 130 16.26 -9.64 9.22
C GLY A 130 15.46 -10.63 8.36
N GLN A 131 14.31 -11.05 8.85
CA GLN A 131 13.44 -12.01 8.18
C GLN A 131 12.10 -11.34 7.81
N LEU A 132 11.77 -11.27 6.53
CA LEU A 132 10.53 -10.69 6.04
C LEU A 132 9.54 -11.77 5.62
N ALA A 133 8.32 -11.72 6.15
CA ALA A 133 7.18 -12.44 5.59
C ALA A 133 6.24 -11.45 4.89
N ARG A 134 5.91 -11.72 3.64
CA ARG A 134 5.04 -10.84 2.85
C ARG A 134 3.80 -11.57 2.38
N PHE A 135 2.64 -11.13 2.89
CA PHE A 135 1.30 -11.61 2.54
C PHE A 135 0.55 -10.53 1.75
N GLY A 136 1.18 -10.03 0.72
CA GLY A 136 0.63 -8.97 -0.12
C GLY A 136 1.01 -9.14 -1.57
N GLY A 137 0.23 -8.55 -2.45
CA GLY A 137 0.52 -8.42 -3.86
C GLY A 137 0.94 -7.00 -4.22
N ASN A 138 1.40 -6.82 -5.46
CA ASN A 138 1.62 -5.52 -6.08
C ASN A 138 2.70 -4.64 -5.43
N PHE A 139 3.86 -5.17 -5.14
CA PHE A 139 5.06 -4.37 -4.92
C PHE A 139 5.52 -3.81 -6.27
N PHE A 140 5.08 -2.60 -6.62
CA PHE A 140 5.09 -2.26 -8.03
C PHE A 140 5.57 -0.85 -8.35
N TRP A 141 5.10 0.17 -7.62
CA TRP A 141 5.32 1.55 -7.98
C TRP A 141 6.39 2.22 -7.13
N GLN A 142 7.37 2.81 -7.82
CA GLN A 142 8.23 3.80 -7.20
C GLN A 142 7.45 5.09 -6.97
N THR A 143 7.53 5.62 -5.77
CA THR A 143 6.86 6.86 -5.36
C THR A 143 7.82 7.78 -4.63
N ARG A 144 7.45 9.03 -4.49
CA ARG A 144 8.16 10.01 -3.65
C ARG A 144 7.20 10.58 -2.63
N LEU A 145 7.71 10.85 -1.43
CA LEU A 145 7.02 11.63 -0.42
C LEU A 145 7.59 13.04 -0.38
N SER A 146 6.74 14.03 -0.06
CA SER A 146 7.19 15.38 0.25
C SER A 146 8.00 15.40 1.55
N ALA A 147 8.81 16.42 1.76
CA ALA A 147 9.66 16.55 2.95
C ALA A 147 8.86 16.59 4.27
N ASP A 148 7.62 17.07 4.23
CA ASP A 148 6.70 17.07 5.37
C ASP A 148 5.89 15.77 5.49
N LEU A 149 6.11 14.80 4.61
CA LEU A 149 5.42 13.51 4.52
C LEU A 149 3.90 13.62 4.32
N LEU A 150 3.39 14.77 3.87
CA LEU A 150 1.96 15.00 3.69
C LEU A 150 1.46 14.76 2.27
N THR A 151 2.37 14.64 1.30
CA THR A 151 2.03 14.42 -0.11
C THR A 151 2.80 13.25 -0.68
N GLN A 152 2.10 12.41 -1.42
CA GLN A 152 2.69 11.32 -2.19
C GLN A 152 2.58 11.60 -3.68
N THR A 153 3.68 11.43 -4.41
CA THR A 153 3.78 11.63 -5.86
C THR A 153 4.05 10.32 -6.56
N CYS A 154 3.24 9.98 -7.57
CA CYS A 154 3.45 8.83 -8.45
C CYS A 154 2.76 9.02 -9.80
N HIS A 155 3.54 9.22 -10.85
CA HIS A 155 3.04 9.45 -12.22
C HIS A 155 2.65 8.16 -12.95
N LYS A 156 3.10 7.00 -12.46
CA LYS A 156 2.79 5.69 -13.04
C LYS A 156 3.20 5.58 -14.52
N ALA A 157 2.26 5.10 -15.35
CA ALA A 157 2.49 4.97 -16.79
C ALA A 157 2.71 6.32 -17.52
N ARG A 158 2.43 7.45 -16.88
CA ARG A 158 2.66 8.79 -17.44
C ARG A 158 4.03 9.37 -17.06
N ALA A 159 4.80 8.66 -16.25
CA ALA A 159 6.03 9.19 -15.65
C ALA A 159 7.05 9.65 -16.69
N GLU A 160 7.18 8.95 -17.82
CA GLU A 160 8.08 9.36 -18.92
C GLU A 160 7.78 10.76 -19.47
N ALA A 161 6.50 11.12 -19.52
CA ALA A 161 6.05 12.38 -20.13
C ALA A 161 5.82 13.49 -19.10
N GLU A 162 5.44 13.14 -17.88
CA GLU A 162 4.89 14.10 -16.92
C GLU A 162 5.74 14.27 -15.65
N ASP A 163 6.59 13.27 -15.30
CA ASP A 163 7.40 13.37 -14.09
C ASP A 163 8.59 14.32 -14.30
N PRO A 164 8.74 15.39 -13.49
CA PRO A 164 9.91 16.28 -13.58
C PRO A 164 11.25 15.55 -13.43
N LEU A 165 11.26 14.36 -12.79
CA LEU A 165 12.44 13.52 -12.62
C LEU A 165 12.48 12.34 -13.60
N ALA A 166 11.75 12.40 -14.71
CA ALA A 166 11.63 11.31 -15.69
C ALA A 166 12.98 10.83 -16.23
N GLN A 167 14.01 11.69 -16.28
CA GLN A 167 15.35 11.37 -16.80
C GLN A 167 16.32 10.85 -15.73
N THR A 168 15.83 10.58 -14.52
CA THR A 168 16.64 10.10 -13.39
C THR A 168 16.17 8.74 -12.90
N ASP A 169 16.94 8.13 -11.98
CA ASP A 169 16.56 6.94 -11.25
C ASP A 169 15.39 7.15 -10.28
N ARG A 170 15.01 8.40 -10.01
CA ARG A 170 13.90 8.80 -9.13
C ARG A 170 12.56 8.97 -9.86
N ILE A 171 12.48 8.53 -11.11
CA ILE A 171 11.22 8.51 -11.87
C ILE A 171 10.15 7.70 -11.13
N THR A 172 8.96 8.25 -10.98
CA THR A 172 7.86 7.58 -10.26
C THR A 172 7.05 6.65 -11.16
N SER A 173 7.72 5.62 -11.66
CA SER A 173 7.19 4.57 -12.51
C SER A 173 7.31 3.20 -11.83
N TYR A 174 7.43 2.13 -12.61
CA TYR A 174 7.70 0.78 -12.10
C TYR A 174 9.12 0.67 -11.54
N TRP A 175 9.32 -0.18 -10.56
CA TRP A 175 10.65 -0.48 -10.03
C TRP A 175 11.58 -1.15 -11.04
N ASP A 176 11.04 -1.88 -12.01
CA ASP A 176 11.78 -2.49 -13.11
C ASP A 176 11.96 -1.57 -14.33
N HIS A 177 11.58 -0.28 -14.18
CA HIS A 177 11.82 0.71 -15.21
C HIS A 177 13.33 0.85 -15.49
N PRO A 178 13.76 0.90 -16.76
CA PRO A 178 15.21 0.92 -17.11
C PRO A 178 16.02 2.00 -16.42
N ARG A 179 15.43 3.15 -16.11
CA ARG A 179 16.11 4.24 -15.38
C ARG A 179 16.11 4.05 -13.87
N ALA A 180 15.09 3.43 -13.32
CA ALA A 180 15.07 3.11 -11.90
C ALA A 180 16.14 2.09 -11.54
N ALA A 181 16.47 1.19 -12.49
CA ALA A 181 17.56 0.22 -12.44
C ALA A 181 17.66 -0.58 -11.13
N ARG A 182 16.55 -0.71 -10.41
CA ARG A 182 16.47 -1.41 -9.14
C ARG A 182 15.31 -2.40 -9.20
N PRO A 183 15.58 -3.67 -9.53
CA PRO A 183 14.54 -4.67 -9.64
C PRO A 183 13.72 -4.75 -8.35
N ALA A 184 12.46 -5.13 -8.48
CA ALA A 184 11.65 -5.47 -7.32
C ALA A 184 12.41 -6.50 -6.48
N VAL A 185 12.37 -6.36 -5.16
CA VAL A 185 12.98 -7.35 -4.27
C VAL A 185 12.34 -8.68 -4.58
N ALA A 186 13.12 -9.62 -5.04
CA ALA A 186 12.70 -11.01 -5.13
C ALA A 186 12.57 -11.52 -3.70
N THR A 187 11.37 -11.51 -3.18
CA THR A 187 11.01 -12.13 -1.92
C THR A 187 10.39 -13.48 -2.18
#